data_26c3515335ba2e7e21f1216d1560a005
#
_entry.id   26c3515335ba2e7e21f1216d1560a005
#
_cell.length_a   1.000
_cell.length_b   1.000
_cell.length_c   1.000
_cell.angle_alpha   90.00
_cell.angle_beta   90.00
_cell.angle_gamma   90.00
#
_symmetry.space_group_name_H-M   'P 1'
#
loop_
_entity.id
_entity.type
_entity.pdbx_description
1 polymer ?
#
loop_
_entity_poly.entity_id
_entity_poly.type
_entity_poly.pdbx_seq_one_letter_code
_entity_poly.pdbx_strand_id
1 'polypeptide(L)'
;GFDNWIWGCIGYSGFKGKVGADSLQFAQAFFRFKPDGSKMEHMTTTSNNTWGFDFNEAGDVFGSTANNAHGWYMPIPHRNIWHAPMSLNGSKNTDTHKDMRTITQKVRQVDVFGGFTAAAGHNFYTARAFPKSYWNQIAFVSEPTGHVIHQNRQVAKGSDFSDQEAFNLLAGADEFALNLGLL
;
A
#
# COMPACT_ATOMS: atom_id res chain seq x y z
N GLY A 1 -15.52 -1.04 1.68
CA GLY A 1 -15.52 0.18 0.82
C GLY A 1 -16.94 0.68 0.57
N PHE A 2 -17.06 1.90 0.10
CA PHE A 2 -18.37 2.50 -0.24
C PHE A 2 -19.02 1.86 -1.49
N ASP A 3 -18.32 0.94 -2.13
CA ASP A 3 -18.76 0.17 -3.30
C ASP A 3 -19.49 -1.13 -2.94
N ASN A 4 -19.82 -1.33 -1.66
CA ASN A 4 -20.41 -2.55 -1.11
C ASN A 4 -19.52 -3.81 -1.30
N TRP A 5 -18.21 -3.62 -1.29
CA TRP A 5 -17.23 -4.68 -1.25
C TRP A 5 -16.35 -4.56 0.00
N ILE A 6 -15.92 -5.69 0.52
CA ILE A 6 -14.85 -5.74 1.51
C ILE A 6 -13.54 -5.88 0.75
N TRP A 7 -12.64 -4.95 0.97
CA TRP A 7 -11.33 -4.95 0.35
C TRP A 7 -10.28 -5.51 1.30
N GLY A 8 -9.26 -6.13 0.74
CA GLY A 8 -8.14 -6.69 1.48
C GLY A 8 -6.87 -6.75 0.65
N CYS A 9 -5.78 -6.97 1.34
CA CYS A 9 -4.50 -7.30 0.72
C CYS A 9 -4.02 -8.65 1.23
N ILE A 10 -3.17 -9.31 0.45
CA ILE A 10 -2.55 -10.58 0.80
C ILE A 10 -1.08 -10.57 0.39
N GLY A 11 -0.23 -11.08 1.28
CA GLY A 11 1.19 -11.20 1.06
C GLY A 11 1.59 -12.49 0.35
N TYR A 12 2.76 -13.00 0.67
CA TYR A 12 3.37 -14.15 -0.01
C TYR A 12 2.56 -15.44 0.01
N SER A 13 1.68 -15.62 0.99
CA SER A 13 0.82 -16.81 1.05
C SER A 13 -0.09 -16.93 -0.17
N GLY A 14 -0.44 -15.80 -0.78
CA GLY A 14 -1.38 -15.77 -1.88
C GLY A 14 -2.74 -16.35 -1.51
N PHE A 15 -3.57 -16.52 -2.51
CA PHE A 15 -4.89 -17.15 -2.37
C PHE A 15 -5.06 -18.26 -3.40
N LYS A 16 -5.61 -19.40 -2.95
CA LYS A 16 -6.06 -20.49 -3.82
C LYS A 16 -7.29 -21.10 -3.20
N GLY A 17 -8.43 -20.98 -3.89
CA GLY A 17 -9.67 -21.52 -3.37
C GLY A 17 -10.87 -21.21 -4.24
N LYS A 18 -12.05 -21.65 -3.77
CA LYS A 18 -13.35 -21.40 -4.40
C LYS A 18 -14.12 -20.38 -3.57
N VAL A 19 -14.65 -19.36 -4.23
CA VAL A 19 -15.54 -18.36 -3.62
C VAL A 19 -16.77 -18.20 -4.51
N GLY A 20 -17.93 -18.51 -3.97
CA GLY A 20 -19.14 -18.61 -4.76
C GLY A 20 -19.00 -19.68 -5.86
N ALA A 21 -19.21 -19.29 -7.10
CA ALA A 21 -19.07 -20.17 -8.27
C ALA A 21 -17.63 -20.20 -8.84
N ASP A 22 -16.79 -19.23 -8.48
CA ASP A 22 -15.48 -19.01 -9.10
C ASP A 22 -14.35 -19.73 -8.34
N SER A 23 -13.43 -20.32 -9.10
CA SER A 23 -12.14 -20.80 -8.57
C SER A 23 -11.08 -19.78 -8.90
N LEU A 24 -10.38 -19.31 -7.86
CA LEU A 24 -9.38 -18.26 -7.97
C LEU A 24 -8.03 -18.71 -7.44
N GLN A 25 -6.98 -18.25 -8.09
CA GLN A 25 -5.62 -18.40 -7.62
C GLN A 25 -4.81 -17.16 -7.98
N PHE A 26 -4.19 -16.52 -6.97
CA PHE A 26 -3.29 -15.39 -7.16
C PHE A 26 -2.25 -15.34 -6.04
N ALA A 27 -1.11 -14.73 -6.31
CA ALA A 27 -0.04 -14.49 -5.34
C ALA A 27 -0.34 -13.23 -4.50
N GLN A 28 0.67 -12.49 -4.10
CA GLN A 28 0.50 -11.23 -3.37
C GLN A 28 -0.30 -10.22 -4.20
N ALA A 29 -1.31 -9.61 -3.58
CA ALA A 29 -2.30 -8.84 -4.32
C ALA A 29 -3.15 -7.93 -3.46
N PHE A 30 -3.86 -7.01 -4.12
CA PHE A 30 -5.12 -6.47 -3.60
C PHE A 30 -6.28 -7.29 -4.16
N PHE A 31 -7.26 -7.54 -3.31
CA PHE A 31 -8.48 -8.25 -3.68
C PHE A 31 -9.69 -7.61 -3.00
N ARG A 32 -10.87 -8.00 -3.45
CA ARG A 32 -12.13 -7.64 -2.78
C ARG A 32 -13.13 -8.78 -2.86
N PHE A 33 -14.05 -8.81 -1.93
CA PHE A 33 -15.09 -9.82 -1.92
C PHE A 33 -16.43 -9.26 -1.43
N LYS A 34 -17.52 -9.91 -1.80
CA LYS A 34 -18.84 -9.57 -1.33
C LYS A 34 -19.01 -9.99 0.14
N PRO A 35 -19.70 -9.18 0.98
CA PRO A 35 -19.93 -9.51 2.39
C PRO A 35 -20.61 -10.85 2.63
N ASP A 36 -21.43 -11.31 1.68
CA ASP A 36 -22.11 -12.61 1.72
C ASP A 36 -21.25 -13.78 1.22
N GLY A 37 -20.01 -13.53 0.82
CA GLY A 37 -19.10 -14.54 0.30
C GLY A 37 -19.45 -15.06 -1.12
N SER A 38 -20.40 -14.43 -1.80
CA SER A 38 -20.87 -14.90 -3.12
C SER A 38 -19.86 -14.69 -4.24
N LYS A 39 -18.94 -13.73 -4.09
CA LYS A 39 -17.96 -13.39 -5.12
C LYS A 39 -16.68 -12.78 -4.52
N MET A 40 -15.54 -13.13 -5.10
CA MET A 40 -14.24 -12.49 -4.87
C MET A 40 -13.65 -12.03 -6.20
N GLU A 41 -12.95 -10.92 -6.18
CA GLU A 41 -12.22 -10.39 -7.35
C GLU A 41 -10.74 -10.15 -6.98
N HIS A 42 -9.86 -10.68 -7.79
CA HIS A 42 -8.45 -10.27 -7.81
C HIS A 42 -8.36 -8.89 -8.46
N MET A 43 -7.89 -7.90 -7.71
CA MET A 43 -7.87 -6.53 -8.17
C MET A 43 -6.57 -6.17 -8.88
N THR A 44 -5.43 -6.50 -8.29
CA THR A 44 -4.11 -6.35 -8.90
C THR A 44 -3.05 -7.13 -8.13
N THR A 45 -2.03 -7.57 -8.82
CA THR A 45 -0.82 -8.17 -8.22
C THR A 45 0.17 -7.07 -7.85
N THR A 46 0.83 -7.23 -6.72
CA THR A 46 1.98 -6.41 -6.29
C THR A 46 3.29 -7.17 -6.49
N SER A 47 4.42 -6.51 -6.29
CA SER A 47 5.74 -7.13 -6.51
C SER A 47 6.30 -7.86 -5.30
N ASN A 48 5.74 -7.63 -4.11
CA ASN A 48 6.30 -8.11 -2.85
C ASN A 48 5.17 -8.37 -1.84
N ASN A 49 5.54 -8.75 -0.62
CA ASN A 49 4.62 -8.99 0.48
C ASN A 49 3.76 -7.74 0.75
N THR A 50 2.48 -7.80 0.41
CA THR A 50 1.57 -6.67 0.51
C THR A 50 1.09 -6.49 1.93
N TRP A 51 1.20 -5.28 2.49
CA TRP A 51 0.92 -5.02 3.90
C TRP A 51 -0.05 -3.90 4.19
N GLY A 52 -0.49 -3.16 3.21
CA GLY A 52 -1.46 -2.11 3.41
C GLY A 52 -2.02 -1.57 2.12
N PHE A 53 -3.22 -1.01 2.20
CA PHE A 53 -3.84 -0.28 1.10
C PHE A 53 -4.85 0.72 1.67
N ASP A 54 -5.11 1.75 0.90
CA ASP A 54 -6.14 2.74 1.20
C ASP A 54 -6.62 3.43 -0.08
N PHE A 55 -7.60 4.30 0.06
CA PHE A 55 -8.22 5.02 -1.03
C PHE A 55 -8.04 6.52 -0.84
N ASN A 56 -7.79 7.23 -1.93
CA ASN A 56 -8.00 8.67 -1.94
C ASN A 56 -9.50 9.01 -2.04
N GLU A 57 -9.84 10.29 -2.02
CA GLU A 57 -11.24 10.75 -2.11
C GLU A 57 -11.89 10.45 -3.47
N ALA A 58 -11.12 10.25 -4.52
CA ALA A 58 -11.61 9.84 -5.84
C ALA A 58 -11.86 8.33 -5.95
N GLY A 59 -11.44 7.56 -4.94
CA GLY A 59 -11.55 6.11 -4.92
C GLY A 59 -10.40 5.40 -5.63
N ASP A 60 -9.33 6.10 -5.95
CA ASP A 60 -8.10 5.49 -6.44
C ASP A 60 -7.45 4.67 -5.33
N VAL A 61 -6.90 3.50 -5.68
CA VAL A 61 -6.34 2.55 -4.73
C VAL A 61 -4.83 2.68 -4.68
N PHE A 62 -4.32 2.88 -3.47
CA PHE A 62 -2.90 2.91 -3.17
C PHE A 62 -2.56 1.84 -2.13
N GLY A 63 -1.28 1.51 -2.00
CA GLY A 63 -0.86 0.56 -0.98
C GLY A 63 0.64 0.46 -0.83
N SER A 64 1.08 -0.46 0.03
CA SER A 64 2.48 -0.71 0.33
C SER A 64 2.81 -2.20 0.28
N THR A 65 4.07 -2.50 0.01
CA THR A 65 4.67 -3.81 0.22
C THR A 65 5.73 -3.73 1.30
N ALA A 66 5.97 -4.82 2.02
CA ALA A 66 6.87 -4.82 3.15
C ALA A 66 8.29 -4.35 2.79
N ASN A 67 8.82 -4.81 1.66
CA ASN A 67 10.18 -4.53 1.27
C ASN A 67 10.24 -3.72 -0.04
N ASN A 68 11.12 -2.76 -0.07
CA ASN A 68 11.52 -2.00 -1.26
C ASN A 68 10.47 -1.12 -1.90
N ALA A 69 9.23 -1.09 -1.43
CA ALA A 69 8.19 -0.26 -2.02
C ALA A 69 7.13 0.13 -0.98
N HIS A 70 7.15 1.38 -0.58
CA HIS A 70 6.19 1.95 0.35
C HIS A 70 5.01 2.64 -0.37
N GLY A 71 5.02 2.68 -1.69
CA GLY A 71 3.97 3.27 -2.50
C GLY A 71 3.65 2.46 -3.76
N TRP A 72 2.42 1.99 -3.86
CA TRP A 72 1.83 1.36 -5.03
C TRP A 72 0.54 2.03 -5.41
N TYR A 73 0.29 2.13 -6.70
CA TYR A 73 -0.96 2.63 -7.28
C TYR A 73 -1.57 1.58 -8.20
N MET A 74 -2.88 1.41 -8.16
CA MET A 74 -3.62 0.53 -9.06
C MET A 74 -4.37 1.35 -10.12
N PRO A 75 -3.76 1.64 -11.28
CA PRO A 75 -4.42 2.40 -12.34
C PRO A 75 -5.56 1.62 -13.00
N ILE A 76 -5.42 0.31 -13.15
CA ILE A 76 -6.39 -0.53 -13.86
C ILE A 76 -6.62 -1.84 -13.09
N PRO A 77 -7.84 -2.12 -12.64
CA PRO A 77 -8.17 -3.40 -12.03
C PRO A 77 -7.92 -4.57 -12.98
N HIS A 78 -7.44 -5.69 -12.45
CA HIS A 78 -7.10 -6.90 -13.22
C HIS A 78 -8.26 -7.38 -14.12
N ARG A 79 -9.51 -7.29 -13.67
CA ARG A 79 -10.68 -7.67 -14.47
C ARG A 79 -10.80 -6.91 -15.80
N ASN A 80 -10.20 -5.74 -15.92
CA ASN A 80 -10.24 -4.91 -17.13
C ASN A 80 -9.08 -5.21 -18.10
N ILE A 81 -8.05 -5.91 -17.63
CA ILE A 81 -6.85 -6.22 -18.43
C ILE A 81 -6.64 -7.70 -18.69
N TRP A 82 -7.37 -8.54 -18.03
CA TRP A 82 -7.20 -9.99 -18.06
C TRP A 82 -7.34 -10.60 -19.49
N HIS A 83 -8.15 -9.98 -20.36
CA HIS A 83 -8.29 -10.38 -21.76
C HIS A 83 -7.44 -9.55 -22.73
N ALA A 84 -6.60 -8.65 -22.24
CA ALA A 84 -5.76 -7.85 -23.10
C ALA A 84 -4.73 -8.74 -23.81
N PRO A 85 -4.47 -8.51 -25.12
CA PRO A 85 -3.52 -9.32 -25.88
C PRO A 85 -2.06 -9.08 -25.49
N MET A 86 -1.82 -8.27 -24.49
CA MET A 86 -0.50 -7.94 -23.95
C MET A 86 -0.49 -8.12 -22.44
N SER A 87 0.67 -8.44 -21.88
CA SER A 87 0.88 -8.48 -20.44
C SER A 87 0.89 -7.06 -19.90
N LEU A 88 -0.19 -6.67 -19.23
CA LEU A 88 -0.29 -5.40 -18.55
C LEU A 88 -0.22 -5.61 -17.04
N ASN A 89 0.57 -4.79 -16.37
CA ASN A 89 0.57 -4.71 -14.92
C ASN A 89 -0.56 -3.78 -14.46
N GLY A 90 -1.47 -4.31 -13.65
CA GLY A 90 -2.56 -3.53 -13.06
C GLY A 90 -2.12 -2.63 -11.91
N SER A 91 -0.89 -2.77 -11.44
CA SER A 91 -0.31 -1.94 -10.39
C SER A 91 1.00 -1.31 -10.85
N LYS A 92 1.30 -0.18 -10.26
CA LYS A 92 2.52 0.58 -10.53
C LYS A 92 3.13 1.05 -9.22
N ASN A 93 4.45 0.90 -9.10
CA ASN A 93 5.21 1.52 -8.03
C ASN A 93 5.26 3.04 -8.26
N THR A 94 4.83 3.80 -7.27
CA THR A 94 4.84 5.27 -7.27
C THR A 94 6.09 5.83 -6.61
N ASP A 95 6.88 4.99 -5.92
CA ASP A 95 8.04 5.43 -5.16
C ASP A 95 9.07 6.11 -6.05
N THR A 96 9.45 7.31 -5.67
CA THR A 96 10.57 8.05 -6.24
C THR A 96 11.81 8.00 -5.33
N HIS A 97 11.65 7.50 -4.12
CA HIS A 97 12.68 7.34 -3.09
C HIS A 97 12.40 6.08 -2.28
N LYS A 98 13.44 5.55 -1.66
CA LYS A 98 13.37 4.33 -0.84
C LYS A 98 14.14 4.45 0.47
N ASP A 99 14.61 5.65 0.78
CA ASP A 99 15.47 5.87 1.94
C ASP A 99 14.66 5.84 3.22
N MET A 100 15.08 4.98 4.12
CA MET A 100 14.62 4.97 5.50
C MET A 100 15.49 5.93 6.33
N ARG A 101 14.88 6.92 6.94
CA ARG A 101 15.57 7.90 7.76
C ARG A 101 15.12 7.78 9.22
N THR A 102 15.83 6.95 9.95
CA THR A 102 15.61 6.77 11.38
C THR A 102 16.33 7.84 12.20
N ILE A 103 15.76 8.20 13.35
CA ILE A 103 16.43 9.10 14.33
C ILE A 103 17.16 8.32 15.43
N THR A 104 16.93 7.02 15.55
CA THR A 104 17.65 6.18 16.51
C THR A 104 18.89 5.56 15.87
N GLN A 105 19.96 5.45 16.62
CA GLN A 105 21.16 4.71 16.21
C GLN A 105 21.03 3.21 16.44
N LYS A 106 20.08 2.78 17.26
CA LYS A 106 19.83 1.38 17.62
C LYS A 106 18.69 0.83 16.78
N VAL A 107 18.99 0.41 15.57
CA VAL A 107 18.05 -0.29 14.71
C VAL A 107 18.26 -1.79 14.89
N ARG A 108 17.24 -2.47 15.40
CA ARG A 108 17.34 -3.88 15.80
C ARG A 108 17.58 -4.84 14.65
N GLN A 109 16.84 -4.65 13.56
CA GLN A 109 16.91 -5.55 12.43
C GLN A 109 16.42 -4.83 11.17
N VAL A 110 17.19 -4.95 10.11
CA VAL A 110 16.82 -4.46 8.78
C VAL A 110 17.23 -5.49 7.74
N ASP A 111 16.35 -5.80 6.81
CA ASP A 111 16.66 -6.62 5.65
C ASP A 111 17.41 -5.80 4.59
N VAL A 112 17.04 -4.53 4.49
CA VAL A 112 17.69 -3.56 3.60
C VAL A 112 18.05 -2.33 4.42
N PHE A 113 19.33 -2.16 4.72
CA PHE A 113 19.79 -1.01 5.48
C PHE A 113 19.65 0.28 4.67
N GLY A 114 19.04 1.30 5.28
CA GLY A 114 18.75 2.58 4.63
C GLY A 114 17.52 2.58 3.71
N GLY A 115 16.78 1.46 3.62
CA GLY A 115 15.58 1.36 2.81
C GLY A 115 14.37 0.86 3.62
N PHE A 116 13.20 0.80 3.00
CA PHE A 116 12.00 0.24 3.60
C PHE A 116 12.09 -1.29 3.66
N THR A 117 11.99 -1.85 4.85
CA THR A 117 12.08 -3.30 5.10
C THR A 117 10.81 -3.89 5.66
N ALA A 118 9.93 -3.08 6.22
CA ALA A 118 8.71 -3.54 6.85
C ALA A 118 7.59 -2.50 6.72
N ALA A 119 7.48 -1.84 5.56
CA ALA A 119 6.42 -0.87 5.31
C ALA A 119 5.06 -1.53 5.58
N ALA A 120 4.40 -1.10 6.66
CA ALA A 120 3.20 -1.70 7.17
C ALA A 120 2.08 -0.65 7.27
N GLY A 121 0.96 -0.96 6.65
CA GLY A 121 -0.11 0.01 6.51
C GLY A 121 0.23 1.07 5.46
N HIS A 122 -0.80 1.57 4.83
CA HIS A 122 -0.75 2.69 3.90
C HIS A 122 -2.05 3.44 4.11
N ASN A 123 -1.98 4.61 4.71
CA ASN A 123 -3.17 5.37 5.08
C ASN A 123 -3.18 6.71 4.36
N PHE A 124 -4.15 6.90 3.50
CA PHE A 124 -4.31 8.13 2.75
C PHE A 124 -5.06 9.17 3.59
N TYR A 125 -4.50 10.36 3.75
CA TYR A 125 -5.09 11.39 4.60
C TYR A 125 -6.28 12.08 3.91
N THR A 126 -7.47 11.65 4.24
CA THR A 126 -8.74 12.21 3.72
C THR A 126 -9.48 13.07 4.76
N ALA A 127 -8.96 13.17 5.99
CA ALA A 127 -9.54 14.04 7.03
C ALA A 127 -9.22 15.52 6.81
N ARG A 128 -9.73 16.37 7.73
CA ARG A 128 -9.61 17.83 7.64
C ARG A 128 -8.96 18.46 8.87
N ALA A 129 -8.46 17.66 9.80
CA ALA A 129 -7.83 18.16 11.02
C ALA A 129 -6.44 18.78 10.77
N PHE A 130 -5.68 18.23 9.82
CA PHE A 130 -4.39 18.78 9.42
C PHE A 130 -4.53 19.90 8.39
N PRO A 131 -3.48 20.71 8.15
CA PRO A 131 -3.49 21.76 7.16
C PRO A 131 -3.92 21.28 5.77
N LYS A 132 -4.48 22.18 4.97
CA LYS A 132 -5.00 21.87 3.62
C LYS A 132 -3.96 21.20 2.70
N SER A 133 -2.67 21.43 2.92
CA SER A 133 -1.58 20.77 2.19
C SER A 133 -1.49 19.24 2.41
N TYR A 134 -2.22 18.71 3.38
CA TYR A 134 -2.31 17.28 3.65
C TYR A 134 -3.51 16.61 2.95
N TRP A 135 -4.56 17.39 2.69
CA TRP A 135 -5.85 16.84 2.30
C TRP A 135 -5.76 16.12 0.95
N ASN A 136 -6.16 14.85 0.94
CA ASN A 136 -6.27 14.03 -0.26
C ASN A 136 -4.99 13.98 -1.13
N GLN A 137 -3.83 14.14 -0.53
CA GLN A 137 -2.55 14.05 -1.24
C GLN A 137 -1.40 13.47 -0.42
N ILE A 138 -1.61 13.26 0.88
CA ILE A 138 -0.60 12.67 1.75
C ILE A 138 -1.00 11.25 2.10
N ALA A 139 -0.05 10.33 1.95
CA ALA A 139 -0.12 9.00 2.49
C ALA A 139 0.88 8.83 3.63
N PHE A 140 0.43 8.21 4.71
CA PHE A 140 1.27 7.81 5.84
C PHE A 140 1.57 6.31 5.73
N VAL A 141 2.82 5.96 5.94
CA VAL A 141 3.29 4.58 5.91
C VAL A 141 4.09 4.31 7.18
N SER A 142 3.68 3.30 7.94
CA SER A 142 4.44 2.84 9.10
C SER A 142 5.63 2.03 8.67
N GLU A 143 6.80 2.30 9.23
CA GLU A 143 8.02 1.52 9.05
C GLU A 143 8.56 1.10 10.43
N PRO A 144 8.16 -0.07 10.92
CA PRO A 144 8.48 -0.49 12.28
C PRO A 144 9.98 -0.73 12.51
N THR A 145 10.73 -1.14 11.49
CA THR A 145 12.17 -1.38 11.63
C THR A 145 12.95 -0.09 11.84
N GLY A 146 12.57 0.97 11.14
CA GLY A 146 13.16 2.28 11.29
C GLY A 146 12.51 3.16 12.36
N HIS A 147 11.43 2.65 12.99
CA HIS A 147 10.68 3.37 14.03
C HIS A 147 10.08 4.69 13.54
N VAL A 148 9.63 4.74 12.30
CA VAL A 148 9.11 5.96 11.68
C VAL A 148 7.69 5.77 11.17
N ILE A 149 6.92 6.87 11.18
CA ILE A 149 5.74 7.04 10.33
C ILE A 149 6.17 7.97 9.21
N HIS A 150 6.37 7.36 8.05
CA HIS A 150 6.80 8.06 6.85
C HIS A 150 5.65 8.79 6.19
N GLN A 151 5.94 9.91 5.54
CA GLN A 151 4.97 10.75 4.87
C GLN A 151 5.34 10.90 3.40
N ASN A 152 4.44 10.45 2.53
CA ASN A 152 4.55 10.61 1.09
C ASN A 152 3.53 11.60 0.56
N ARG A 153 3.96 12.46 -0.34
CA ARG A 153 3.05 13.28 -1.12
C ARG A 153 2.75 12.60 -2.46
N GLN A 154 1.52 12.25 -2.68
CA GLN A 154 1.06 11.71 -3.96
C GLN A 154 0.75 12.83 -4.94
N VAL A 155 1.45 12.85 -6.05
CA VAL A 155 1.31 13.87 -7.09
C VAL A 155 0.72 13.25 -8.35
N ALA A 156 -0.42 13.77 -8.78
CA ALA A 156 -1.04 13.34 -10.03
C ALA A 156 -0.15 13.68 -11.23
N LYS A 157 0.06 12.72 -12.12
CA LYS A 157 0.89 12.83 -13.31
C LYS A 157 0.14 12.27 -14.52
N GLY A 158 -0.72 13.09 -15.11
CA GLY A 158 -1.66 12.63 -16.12
C GLY A 158 -2.71 11.71 -15.52
N SER A 159 -2.84 10.50 -16.05
CA SER A 159 -3.70 9.42 -15.52
C SER A 159 -3.01 8.56 -14.46
N ASP A 160 -1.87 8.97 -13.98
CA ASP A 160 -0.99 8.24 -13.10
C ASP A 160 -0.62 9.07 -11.87
N PHE A 161 0.11 8.48 -10.95
CA PHE A 161 0.64 9.13 -9.77
C PHE A 161 2.14 8.84 -9.63
N SER A 162 2.85 9.78 -9.03
CA SER A 162 4.16 9.56 -8.45
C SER A 162 4.19 10.12 -7.05
N ASP A 163 4.92 9.51 -6.15
CA ASP A 163 5.12 10.11 -4.86
C ASP A 163 6.35 11.00 -4.81
N GLN A 164 6.34 11.88 -3.86
CA GLN A 164 7.46 12.71 -3.47
C GLN A 164 7.69 12.54 -1.99
N GLU A 165 8.95 12.39 -1.62
CA GLU A 165 9.31 12.35 -0.22
C GLU A 165 8.85 13.64 0.48
N ALA A 166 8.18 13.46 1.62
CA ALA A 166 8.02 14.50 2.61
C ALA A 166 8.84 14.12 3.85
N PHE A 167 8.81 14.89 4.90
CA PHE A 167 9.49 14.54 6.14
C PHE A 167 8.75 13.40 6.87
N ASN A 168 9.46 12.61 7.66
CA ASN A 168 8.83 11.65 8.56
C ASN A 168 7.96 12.39 9.58
N LEU A 169 6.67 11.99 9.66
CA LEU A 169 5.71 12.64 10.56
C LEU A 169 6.08 12.40 12.03
N LEU A 170 6.50 11.18 12.32
CA LEU A 170 6.86 10.74 13.66
C LEU A 170 8.04 9.76 13.55
N ALA A 171 8.97 9.86 14.49
CA ALA A 171 10.04 8.90 14.62
C ALA A 171 10.28 8.58 16.11
N GLY A 172 10.40 7.29 16.42
CA GLY A 172 10.72 6.81 17.77
C GLY A 172 12.22 6.79 18.03
N ALA A 173 12.63 7.25 19.20
CA ALA A 173 14.02 7.13 19.65
C ALA A 173 14.30 5.83 20.41
N ASP A 174 13.26 5.12 20.83
CA ASP A 174 13.34 3.86 21.54
C ASP A 174 13.42 2.69 20.55
N GLU A 175 14.39 1.80 20.72
CA GLU A 175 14.60 0.62 19.87
C GLU A 175 13.44 -0.40 19.92
N PHE A 176 12.54 -0.27 20.88
CA PHE A 176 11.34 -1.11 21.04
C PHE A 176 10.05 -0.44 20.56
N ALA A 177 10.10 0.81 20.14
CA ALA A 177 8.95 1.52 19.61
C ALA A 177 8.70 1.12 18.15
N LEU A 178 7.84 0.14 17.93
CA LEU A 178 7.50 -0.41 16.62
C LEU A 178 6.13 0.08 16.17
N ASN A 179 6.10 0.84 15.08
CA ASN A 179 4.85 1.29 14.45
C ASN A 179 4.37 0.23 13.45
N LEU A 180 3.29 -0.48 13.77
CA LEU A 180 2.80 -1.61 12.95
C LEU A 180 1.60 -1.30 12.07
N GLY A 181 1.00 -0.15 12.19
CA GLY A 181 -0.16 0.24 11.38
C GLY A 181 -0.74 1.57 11.80
N LEU A 182 -1.54 2.10 10.90
CA LEU A 182 -2.31 3.32 11.08
C LEU A 182 -3.80 2.99 10.94
N LEU A 183 -4.63 3.57 11.79
CA LEU A 183 -6.08 3.42 11.78
C LEU A 183 -6.75 4.74 11.39
#